data_9fdab7f68cd9cd2a7b10d6be512c995d
#
_entry.id   9fdab7f68cd9cd2a7b10d6be512c995d
#
_cell.length_a   1.000
_cell.length_b   1.000
_cell.length_c   1.000
_cell.angle_alpha   90.00
_cell.angle_beta   90.00
_cell.angle_gamma   90.00
#
_symmetry.space_group_name_H-M   'P 1'
#
loop_
_entity.id
_entity.type
_entity.pdbx_description
1 polymer ?
#
loop_
_entity_poly.entity_id
_entity_poly.type
_entity_poly.pdbx_seq_one_letter_code
_entity_poly.pdbx_strand_id
1 'polypeptide(L)'
;MKPKLCEEQVFHQEYTSHELKIRNFLFYKLGDLEKARDFTQEAFIRLWNNCAKVARDKVKGFLFTTANRLFLDHYDHQKVVLKFEYRMDRSEGQMEQNPEFLYEEGEFKERLETAVSSLPEKQRVVFLMSRIDKYKNREIAELMDISIKTVEKHISTAVKALKDNLDELSNLKV
;
A
#
# COMPACT_ATOMS: atom_id res chain seq x y z
N MET A 1 14.68 23.46 22.37
CA MET A 1 13.36 22.84 22.55
C MET A 1 13.05 22.08 21.28
N LYS A 2 12.71 20.79 21.35
CA LYS A 2 12.27 20.07 20.14
C LYS A 2 10.91 20.62 19.74
N PRO A 3 10.68 20.96 18.45
CA PRO A 3 9.38 21.45 18.00
C PRO A 3 8.29 20.40 18.30
N LYS A 4 7.18 20.86 18.85
CA LYS A 4 6.08 19.97 19.27
C LYS A 4 5.24 19.59 18.06
N LEU A 5 4.77 18.36 18.03
CA LEU A 5 3.92 17.83 16.95
C LEU A 5 2.63 18.67 16.73
N CYS A 6 2.16 19.39 17.77
CA CYS A 6 1.00 20.30 17.67
C CYS A 6 1.31 21.65 16.97
N GLU A 7 2.54 21.89 16.56
CA GLU A 7 2.88 23.06 15.74
C GLU A 7 2.48 22.77 14.28
N GLU A 8 1.74 23.67 13.65
CA GLU A 8 1.18 23.48 12.31
C GLU A 8 2.26 23.07 11.28
N GLN A 9 3.41 23.74 11.30
CA GLN A 9 4.51 23.46 10.37
C GLN A 9 5.08 22.04 10.59
N VAL A 10 5.21 21.61 11.84
CA VAL A 10 5.72 20.27 12.17
C VAL A 10 4.71 19.21 11.76
N PHE A 11 3.43 19.45 12.06
CA PHE A 11 2.36 18.54 11.66
C PHE A 11 2.26 18.41 10.14
N HIS A 12 2.39 19.52 9.41
CA HIS A 12 2.39 19.52 7.95
C HIS A 12 3.55 18.70 7.38
N GLN A 13 4.74 18.76 7.98
CA GLN A 13 5.87 17.92 7.58
C GLN A 13 5.57 16.42 7.77
N GLU A 14 4.97 16.05 8.90
CA GLU A 14 4.59 14.66 9.17
C GLU A 14 3.47 14.19 8.23
N TYR A 15 2.51 15.05 7.93
CA TYR A 15 1.46 14.78 6.96
C TYR A 15 2.05 14.47 5.59
N THR A 16 2.86 15.37 5.04
CA THR A 16 3.50 15.20 3.73
C THR A 16 4.38 13.96 3.65
N SER A 17 5.07 13.62 4.75
CA SER A 17 5.96 12.46 4.81
C SER A 17 5.25 11.12 4.88
N HIS A 18 4.03 11.08 5.40
CA HIS A 18 3.34 9.83 5.74
C HIS A 18 2.01 9.61 5.02
N GLU A 19 1.37 10.66 4.47
CA GLU A 19 0.03 10.57 3.84
C GLU A 19 -0.02 9.47 2.77
N LEU A 20 0.87 9.54 1.78
CA LEU A 20 0.91 8.57 0.69
C LEU A 20 1.10 7.13 1.19
N LYS A 21 1.95 6.94 2.18
CA LYS A 21 2.28 5.62 2.75
C LYS A 21 1.08 5.01 3.49
N ILE A 22 0.37 5.81 4.27
CA ILE A 22 -0.84 5.37 4.99
C ILE A 22 -1.97 5.08 4.01
N ARG A 23 -2.17 5.91 3.00
CA ARG A 23 -3.15 5.72 1.96
C ARG A 23 -2.88 4.44 1.15
N ASN A 24 -1.64 4.20 0.76
CA ASN A 24 -1.25 2.97 0.07
C ASN A 24 -1.53 1.73 0.93
N PHE A 25 -1.12 1.76 2.19
CA PHE A 25 -1.38 0.66 3.13
C PHE A 25 -2.87 0.33 3.24
N LEU A 26 -3.71 1.36 3.39
CA LEU A 26 -5.17 1.20 3.43
C LEU A 26 -5.72 0.71 2.10
N PHE A 27 -5.23 1.24 0.98
CA PHE A 27 -5.65 0.80 -0.34
C PHE A 27 -5.31 -0.68 -0.59
N TYR A 28 -4.13 -1.15 -0.17
CA TYR A 28 -3.76 -2.57 -0.30
C TYR A 28 -4.68 -3.51 0.48
N LYS A 29 -5.27 -3.01 1.56
CA LYS A 29 -6.24 -3.73 2.37
C LYS A 29 -7.66 -3.68 1.82
N LEU A 30 -8.11 -2.49 1.43
CA LEU A 30 -9.49 -2.19 1.07
C LEU A 30 -9.79 -2.45 -0.42
N GLY A 31 -8.82 -2.22 -1.31
CA GLY A 31 -9.04 -2.18 -2.75
C GLY A 31 -9.88 -0.98 -3.23
N ASP A 32 -10.19 -0.05 -2.34
CA ASP A 32 -11.02 1.13 -2.57
C ASP A 32 -10.22 2.38 -2.21
N LEU A 33 -9.87 3.17 -3.23
CA LEU A 33 -9.02 4.35 -3.06
C LEU A 33 -9.73 5.48 -2.30
N GLU A 34 -11.03 5.66 -2.51
CA GLU A 34 -11.79 6.71 -1.83
C GLU A 34 -11.90 6.41 -0.33
N LYS A 35 -12.25 5.18 0.03
CA LYS A 35 -12.24 4.75 1.44
C LYS A 35 -10.84 4.83 2.06
N ALA A 36 -9.80 4.49 1.29
CA ALA A 36 -8.43 4.62 1.75
C ALA A 36 -8.05 6.08 2.03
N ARG A 37 -8.51 7.02 1.21
CA ARG A 37 -8.35 8.47 1.44
C ARG A 37 -9.07 8.92 2.70
N ASP A 38 -10.34 8.55 2.86
CA ASP A 38 -11.16 8.91 4.03
C ASP A 38 -10.53 8.41 5.32
N PHE A 39 -10.11 7.14 5.37
CA PHE A 39 -9.46 6.56 6.54
C PHE A 39 -8.08 7.16 6.81
N THR A 40 -7.37 7.58 5.77
CA THR A 40 -6.10 8.31 5.92
C THR A 40 -6.35 9.65 6.60
N GLN A 41 -7.32 10.42 6.14
CA GLN A 41 -7.69 11.70 6.77
C GLN A 41 -8.11 11.49 8.24
N GLU A 42 -8.95 10.52 8.51
CA GLU A 42 -9.38 10.19 9.88
C GLU A 42 -8.18 9.80 10.78
N ALA A 43 -7.21 9.06 10.26
CA ALA A 43 -5.99 8.71 11.00
C ALA A 43 -5.17 9.96 11.38
N PHE A 44 -5.06 10.93 10.47
CA PHE A 44 -4.38 12.21 10.74
C PHE A 44 -5.18 13.12 11.68
N ILE A 45 -6.50 13.14 11.61
CA ILE A 45 -7.35 13.85 12.58
C ILE A 45 -7.13 13.27 13.99
N ARG A 46 -7.07 11.96 14.13
CA ARG A 46 -6.76 11.31 15.41
C ARG A 46 -5.34 11.63 15.89
N LEU A 47 -4.37 11.71 14.99
CA LEU A 47 -3.02 12.15 15.33
C LEU A 47 -3.01 13.59 15.84
N TRP A 48 -3.71 14.51 15.16
CA TRP A 48 -3.82 15.90 15.59
C TRP A 48 -4.43 16.03 16.97
N ASN A 49 -5.53 15.33 17.23
CA ASN A 49 -6.19 15.31 18.53
C ASN A 49 -5.32 14.70 19.65
N ASN A 50 -4.28 13.96 19.30
CA ASN A 50 -3.32 13.36 20.22
C ASN A 50 -1.90 13.94 20.13
N CYS A 51 -1.71 15.03 19.40
CA CYS A 51 -0.39 15.59 19.10
C CYS A 51 0.45 15.91 20.34
N ALA A 52 -0.19 16.27 21.45
CA ALA A 52 0.51 16.55 22.72
C ALA A 52 1.05 15.28 23.41
N LYS A 53 0.48 14.11 23.08
CA LYS A 53 0.80 12.81 23.72
C LYS A 53 1.71 11.93 22.86
N VAL A 54 1.74 12.17 21.54
CA VAL A 54 2.49 11.35 20.60
C VAL A 54 3.85 12.00 20.37
N ALA A 55 4.92 11.28 20.69
CA ALA A 55 6.27 11.73 20.38
C ALA A 55 6.52 11.63 18.86
N ARG A 56 7.30 12.56 18.30
CA ARG A 56 7.53 12.67 16.86
C ARG A 56 8.08 11.38 16.23
N ASP A 57 8.97 10.68 16.90
CA ASP A 57 9.52 9.40 16.48
C ASP A 57 8.49 8.25 16.49
N LYS A 58 7.34 8.44 17.13
CA LYS A 58 6.24 7.47 17.20
C LYS A 58 5.09 7.76 16.22
N VAL A 59 5.14 8.87 15.49
CA VAL A 59 4.09 9.29 14.54
C VAL A 59 3.78 8.19 13.52
N LYS A 60 4.80 7.62 12.89
CA LYS A 60 4.63 6.56 11.88
C LYS A 60 3.89 5.34 12.46
N GLY A 61 4.34 4.82 13.60
CA GLY A 61 3.69 3.68 14.26
C GLY A 61 2.27 3.99 14.70
N PHE A 62 2.03 5.20 15.23
CA PHE A 62 0.68 5.66 15.60
C PHE A 62 -0.28 5.67 14.40
N LEU A 63 0.16 6.21 13.27
CA LEU A 63 -0.65 6.30 12.05
C LEU A 63 -0.98 4.90 11.49
N PHE A 64 0.00 4.01 11.39
CA PHE A 64 -0.25 2.65 10.91
C PHE A 64 -1.17 1.86 11.84
N THR A 65 -0.99 1.97 13.14
CA THR A 65 -1.87 1.32 14.12
C THR A 65 -3.29 1.87 14.03
N THR A 66 -3.44 3.18 13.91
CA THR A 66 -4.75 3.85 13.78
C THR A 66 -5.43 3.45 12.47
N ALA A 67 -4.71 3.47 11.36
CA ALA A 67 -5.21 3.05 10.05
C ALA A 67 -5.67 1.58 10.06
N ASN A 68 -4.89 0.70 10.68
CA ASN A 68 -5.27 -0.71 10.82
C ASN A 68 -6.53 -0.92 11.66
N ARG A 69 -6.70 -0.15 12.74
CA ARG A 69 -7.92 -0.19 13.57
C ARG A 69 -9.13 0.30 12.79
N LEU A 70 -9.01 1.42 12.06
CA LEU A 70 -10.07 1.92 11.19
C LEU A 70 -10.49 0.88 10.15
N PHE A 71 -9.53 0.20 9.54
CA PHE A 71 -9.81 -0.92 8.64
C PHE A 71 -10.57 -2.04 9.34
N LEU A 72 -10.12 -2.51 10.51
CA LEU A 72 -10.75 -3.61 11.23
C LEU A 72 -12.17 -3.28 11.70
N ASP A 73 -12.41 -2.02 12.09
CA ASP A 73 -13.74 -1.56 12.55
C ASP A 73 -14.77 -1.52 11.40
N HIS A 74 -14.30 -1.38 10.16
CA HIS A 74 -15.13 -1.27 8.95
C HIS A 74 -14.92 -2.43 7.98
N TYR A 75 -14.23 -3.49 8.41
CA TYR A 75 -13.92 -4.62 7.55
C TYR A 75 -15.19 -5.39 7.17
N ASP A 76 -15.59 -5.20 5.93
CA ASP A 76 -16.59 -6.03 5.27
C ASP A 76 -15.87 -7.06 4.39
N HIS A 77 -16.26 -8.33 4.48
CA HIS A 77 -15.62 -9.47 3.80
C HIS A 77 -15.82 -9.43 2.26
N GLN A 78 -15.81 -8.26 1.67
CA GLN A 78 -15.94 -8.06 0.23
C GLN A 78 -14.66 -8.45 -0.51
N LYS A 79 -14.84 -8.97 -1.71
CA LYS A 79 -13.74 -9.28 -2.62
C LYS A 79 -12.98 -8.01 -2.97
N VAL A 80 -11.70 -7.95 -2.59
CA VAL A 80 -10.83 -6.83 -2.93
C VAL A 80 -10.43 -6.93 -4.40
N VAL A 81 -10.63 -5.86 -5.15
CA VAL A 81 -10.15 -5.69 -6.52
C VAL A 81 -9.26 -4.45 -6.55
N LEU A 82 -7.97 -4.67 -6.72
CA LEU A 82 -7.02 -3.59 -6.82
C LEU A 82 -6.96 -3.08 -8.26
N LYS A 83 -7.30 -1.81 -8.46
CA LYS A 83 -7.03 -1.07 -9.69
C LYS A 83 -6.03 0.04 -9.38
N PHE A 84 -4.84 -0.10 -9.88
CA PHE A 84 -3.80 0.91 -9.69
C PHE A 84 -4.01 2.04 -10.71
N GLU A 85 -4.30 3.24 -10.22
CA GLU A 85 -4.21 4.44 -11.06
C GLU A 85 -2.72 4.69 -11.39
N TYR A 86 -2.33 4.32 -12.58
CA TYR A 86 -1.01 4.62 -13.08
C TYR A 86 -0.96 6.13 -13.39
N ARG A 87 -0.46 6.92 -12.47
CA ARG A 87 0.08 8.22 -12.80
C ARG A 87 1.38 7.98 -13.55
N MET A 88 1.29 7.90 -14.86
CA MET A 88 2.46 8.12 -15.70
C MET A 88 2.91 9.54 -15.39
N ASP A 89 3.97 9.65 -14.60
CA ASP A 89 4.78 10.85 -14.57
C ASP A 89 5.36 10.96 -15.98
N ARG A 90 4.68 11.70 -16.85
CA ARG A 90 5.12 12.02 -18.18
C ARG A 90 6.24 13.05 -18.07
N SER A 91 7.38 12.64 -17.57
CA SER A 91 8.63 13.34 -17.78
C SER A 91 9.37 12.65 -18.93
N GLU A 92 9.20 13.26 -20.10
CA GLU A 92 10.13 13.30 -21.20
C GLU A 92 10.59 11.97 -21.82
N GLY A 93 10.02 11.69 -22.96
CA GLY A 93 10.47 10.70 -23.94
C GLY A 93 9.33 10.30 -24.86
N GLN A 94 9.00 11.16 -25.84
CA GLN A 94 8.19 10.74 -26.99
C GLN A 94 8.96 9.66 -27.77
N MET A 95 8.88 8.42 -27.32
CA MET A 95 8.98 7.27 -28.21
C MET A 95 7.58 7.08 -28.80
N GLU A 96 7.48 7.08 -30.11
CA GLU A 96 6.31 6.58 -30.83
C GLU A 96 6.05 5.16 -30.35
N GLN A 97 5.13 5.01 -29.39
CA GLN A 97 4.77 3.69 -28.88
C GLN A 97 3.85 3.04 -29.90
N ASN A 98 4.29 1.89 -30.43
CA ASN A 98 3.47 1.05 -31.30
C ASN A 98 2.15 0.69 -30.58
N PRO A 99 0.97 0.85 -31.20
CA PRO A 99 -0.32 0.51 -30.63
C PRO A 99 -0.41 -0.93 -30.11
N GLU A 100 0.28 -1.86 -30.72
CA GLU A 100 0.36 -3.28 -30.33
C GLU A 100 1.06 -3.44 -28.97
N PHE A 101 2.15 -2.70 -28.76
CA PHE A 101 2.88 -2.69 -27.49
C PHE A 101 2.04 -2.13 -26.34
N LEU A 102 1.28 -1.07 -26.57
CA LEU A 102 0.36 -0.48 -25.58
C LEU A 102 -0.77 -1.43 -25.18
N TYR A 103 -1.27 -2.21 -26.15
CA TYR A 103 -2.30 -3.21 -25.89
C TYR A 103 -1.77 -4.36 -25.03
N GLU A 104 -0.61 -4.91 -25.37
CA GLU A 104 0.05 -5.98 -24.61
C GLU A 104 0.41 -5.53 -23.17
N GLU A 105 0.88 -4.29 -23.00
CA GLU A 105 1.18 -3.69 -21.70
C GLU A 105 -0.10 -3.56 -20.86
N GLY A 106 -1.22 -3.13 -21.45
CA GLY A 106 -2.52 -3.03 -20.80
C GLY A 106 -3.04 -4.39 -20.33
N GLU A 107 -2.97 -5.42 -21.19
CA GLU A 107 -3.38 -6.78 -20.81
C GLU A 107 -2.51 -7.37 -19.70
N PHE A 108 -1.20 -7.16 -19.75
CA PHE A 108 -0.29 -7.63 -18.71
C PHE A 108 -0.59 -6.96 -17.37
N LYS A 109 -0.84 -5.65 -17.39
CA LYS A 109 -1.22 -4.89 -16.21
C LYS A 109 -2.49 -5.44 -15.56
N GLU A 110 -3.55 -5.65 -16.33
CA GLU A 110 -4.82 -6.19 -15.82
C GLU A 110 -4.64 -7.58 -15.20
N ARG A 111 -3.82 -8.43 -15.83
CA ARG A 111 -3.50 -9.75 -15.30
C ARG A 111 -2.73 -9.69 -13.99
N LEU A 112 -1.76 -8.80 -13.90
CA LEU A 112 -0.98 -8.59 -12.69
C LEU A 112 -1.87 -8.04 -11.54
N GLU A 113 -2.72 -7.07 -11.83
CA GLU A 113 -3.69 -6.52 -10.87
C GLU A 113 -4.66 -7.60 -10.35
N THR A 114 -5.14 -8.44 -11.24
CA THR A 114 -6.01 -9.58 -10.88
C THR A 114 -5.26 -10.59 -10.01
N ALA A 115 -4.05 -10.97 -10.39
CA ALA A 115 -3.23 -11.91 -9.64
C ALA A 115 -2.89 -11.38 -8.24
N VAL A 116 -2.50 -10.11 -8.14
CA VAL A 116 -2.22 -9.47 -6.85
C VAL A 116 -3.48 -9.37 -5.98
N SER A 117 -4.63 -9.03 -6.60
CA SER A 117 -5.92 -8.96 -5.89
C SER A 117 -6.36 -10.31 -5.32
N SER A 118 -5.98 -11.41 -5.95
CA SER A 118 -6.29 -12.77 -5.51
C SER A 118 -5.47 -13.25 -4.31
N LEU A 119 -4.37 -12.57 -3.99
CA LEU A 119 -3.56 -12.91 -2.83
C LEU A 119 -4.34 -12.73 -1.51
N PRO A 120 -4.13 -13.59 -0.51
CA PRO A 120 -4.61 -13.34 0.84
C PRO A 120 -4.15 -11.98 1.36
N GLU A 121 -5.01 -11.27 2.13
CA GLU A 121 -4.77 -9.89 2.57
C GLU A 121 -3.35 -9.66 3.11
N LYS A 122 -2.92 -10.47 4.07
CA LYS A 122 -1.59 -10.29 4.70
C LYS A 122 -0.44 -10.46 3.72
N GLN A 123 -0.54 -11.43 2.80
CA GLN A 123 0.47 -11.64 1.76
C GLN A 123 0.49 -10.48 0.78
N ARG A 124 -0.67 -10.02 0.34
CA ARG A 124 -0.85 -8.88 -0.56
C ARG A 124 -0.25 -7.60 0.02
N VAL A 125 -0.65 -7.25 1.25
CA VAL A 125 -0.15 -6.04 1.94
C VAL A 125 1.36 -6.09 2.09
N VAL A 126 1.92 -7.16 2.63
CA VAL A 126 3.36 -7.31 2.84
C VAL A 126 4.12 -7.26 1.52
N PHE A 127 3.63 -7.93 0.48
CA PHE A 127 4.23 -7.93 -0.85
C PHE A 127 4.28 -6.52 -1.45
N LEU A 128 3.16 -5.80 -1.42
CA LEU A 128 3.06 -4.45 -1.99
C LEU A 128 3.87 -3.43 -1.19
N MET A 129 3.88 -3.48 0.13
CA MET A 129 4.77 -2.65 0.96
C MET A 129 6.24 -2.85 0.61
N SER A 130 6.65 -4.08 0.35
CA SER A 130 8.04 -4.40 -0.05
C SER A 130 8.35 -3.95 -1.47
N ARG A 131 7.46 -4.20 -2.45
CA ARG A 131 7.73 -4.01 -3.88
C ARG A 131 7.43 -2.61 -4.37
N ILE A 132 6.34 -2.02 -3.91
CA ILE A 132 5.89 -0.67 -4.32
C ILE A 132 6.45 0.39 -3.39
N ASP A 133 6.22 0.28 -2.09
CA ASP A 133 6.63 1.30 -1.12
C ASP A 133 8.10 1.16 -0.67
N LYS A 134 8.80 0.09 -1.11
CA LYS A 134 10.23 -0.16 -0.84
C LYS A 134 10.60 -0.26 0.63
N TYR A 135 9.67 -0.68 1.49
CA TYR A 135 9.98 -0.96 2.89
C TYR A 135 10.91 -2.16 3.03
N LYS A 136 11.83 -2.08 3.98
CA LYS A 136 12.66 -3.22 4.40
C LYS A 136 11.84 -4.20 5.23
N ASN A 137 12.18 -5.48 5.17
CA ASN A 137 11.47 -6.54 5.92
C ASN A 137 11.33 -6.22 7.41
N ARG A 138 12.35 -5.61 8.02
CA ARG A 138 12.32 -5.18 9.42
C ARG A 138 11.26 -4.11 9.68
N GLU A 139 11.14 -3.12 8.79
CA GLU A 139 10.15 -2.05 8.92
C GLU A 139 8.73 -2.61 8.76
N ILE A 140 8.51 -3.52 7.80
CA ILE A 140 7.22 -4.20 7.61
C ILE A 140 6.86 -5.00 8.86
N ALA A 141 7.83 -5.74 9.42
CA ALA A 141 7.64 -6.51 10.63
C ALA A 141 7.18 -5.64 11.82
N GLU A 142 7.83 -4.50 12.02
CA GLU A 142 7.49 -3.52 13.06
C GLU A 142 6.09 -2.90 12.82
N LEU A 143 5.77 -2.50 11.59
CA LEU A 143 4.49 -1.85 11.25
C LEU A 143 3.29 -2.80 11.28
N MET A 144 3.51 -4.07 10.93
CA MET A 144 2.47 -5.10 10.89
C MET A 144 2.38 -5.91 12.19
N ASP A 145 3.26 -5.66 13.15
CA ASP A 145 3.39 -6.41 14.41
C ASP A 145 3.54 -7.93 14.19
N ILE A 146 4.48 -8.29 13.30
CA ILE A 146 4.80 -9.68 12.96
C ILE A 146 6.32 -9.89 12.95
N SER A 147 6.78 -11.14 12.96
CA SER A 147 8.21 -11.44 12.87
C SER A 147 8.77 -11.19 11.47
N ILE A 148 10.07 -10.86 11.38
CA ILE A 148 10.77 -10.72 10.08
C ILE A 148 10.64 -12.02 9.27
N LYS A 149 10.76 -13.17 9.91
CA LYS A 149 10.58 -14.48 9.26
C LYS A 149 9.17 -14.65 8.68
N THR A 150 8.15 -14.11 9.36
CA THR A 150 6.77 -14.10 8.84
C THR A 150 6.64 -13.21 7.59
N VAL A 151 7.30 -12.04 7.60
CA VAL A 151 7.37 -11.15 6.43
C VAL A 151 7.99 -11.87 5.23
N GLU A 152 9.15 -12.49 5.42
CA GLU A 152 9.85 -13.26 4.38
C GLU A 152 8.98 -14.40 3.83
N LYS A 153 8.31 -15.13 4.71
CA LYS A 153 7.36 -16.18 4.31
C LYS A 153 6.20 -15.62 3.48
N HIS A 154 5.62 -14.49 3.88
CA HIS A 154 4.53 -13.87 3.12
C HIS A 154 5.00 -13.41 1.74
N ILE A 155 6.19 -12.81 1.63
CA ILE A 155 6.76 -12.38 0.35
C ILE A 155 7.02 -13.59 -0.55
N SER A 156 7.68 -14.63 -0.06
CA SER A 156 8.01 -15.82 -0.85
C SER A 156 6.76 -16.56 -1.34
N THR A 157 5.75 -16.68 -0.48
CA THR A 157 4.47 -17.31 -0.83
C THR A 157 3.71 -16.47 -1.85
N ALA A 158 3.68 -15.14 -1.69
CA ALA A 158 3.06 -14.23 -2.66
C ALA A 158 3.74 -14.33 -4.04
N VAL A 159 5.08 -14.30 -4.08
CA VAL A 159 5.83 -14.43 -5.34
C VAL A 159 5.54 -15.75 -6.04
N LYS A 160 5.47 -16.86 -5.28
CA LYS A 160 5.12 -18.17 -5.85
C LYS A 160 3.71 -18.15 -6.44
N ALA A 161 2.71 -17.71 -5.68
CA ALA A 161 1.34 -17.63 -6.14
C ALA A 161 1.17 -16.74 -7.39
N LEU A 162 1.90 -15.60 -7.45
CA LEU A 162 1.88 -14.73 -8.62
C LEU A 162 2.48 -15.39 -9.85
N LYS A 163 3.58 -16.13 -9.71
CA LYS A 163 4.17 -16.91 -10.82
C LYS A 163 3.21 -17.97 -11.32
N ASP A 164 2.66 -18.78 -10.43
CA ASP A 164 1.73 -19.83 -10.78
C ASP A 164 0.51 -19.27 -11.55
N ASN A 165 -0.09 -18.17 -11.06
CA ASN A 165 -1.22 -17.51 -11.72
C ASN A 165 -0.87 -16.92 -13.09
N LEU A 166 0.31 -16.32 -13.24
CA LEU A 166 0.74 -15.72 -14.52
C LEU A 166 1.09 -16.81 -15.54
N ASP A 167 1.68 -17.93 -15.11
CA ASP A 167 2.00 -19.08 -15.98
C ASP A 167 0.73 -19.79 -16.46
N GLU A 168 -0.27 -19.97 -15.60
CA GLU A 168 -1.58 -20.52 -16.00
C GLU A 168 -2.26 -19.65 -17.06
N LEU A 169 -2.22 -18.32 -16.90
CA LEU A 169 -2.82 -17.37 -17.85
C LEU A 169 -2.08 -17.33 -19.19
N SER A 170 -0.77 -17.56 -19.21
CA SER A 170 0.00 -17.66 -20.45
C SER A 170 -0.27 -18.95 -21.21
N ASN A 171 -0.58 -20.06 -20.52
CA ASN A 171 -0.90 -21.36 -21.11
C ASN A 171 -2.33 -21.44 -21.68
N LEU A 172 -3.24 -20.51 -21.33
CA LEU A 172 -4.60 -20.44 -21.86
C LEU A 172 -4.70 -19.74 -23.24
N LYS A 173 -3.60 -19.18 -23.73
CA LYS A 173 -3.54 -18.48 -25.04
C LYS A 173 -3.01 -19.36 -26.19
N VAL A 174 -2.99 -20.69 -26.06
CA VAL A 174 -2.67 -21.64 -27.17
C VAL A 174 -3.92 -22.21 -27.78
#